data_585b5da65975671c60564b819fc6530b
#
_entry.id   585b5da65975671c60564b819fc6530b
#
_cell.length_a   1.000
_cell.length_b   1.000
_cell.length_c   1.000
_cell.angle_alpha   90.00
_cell.angle_beta   90.00
_cell.angle_gamma   90.00
#
_symmetry.space_group_name_H-M   'P 1'
#
loop_
_entity.id
_entity.type
_entity.pdbx_description
1 polymer ?
#
loop_
_entity_poly.entity_id
_entity_poly.type
_entity_poly.pdbx_seq_one_letter_code
_entity_poly.pdbx_strand_id
1 'polypeptide(L)'
;MKHANLHLHSTYSDAQYTPEQLVLLGKSLGYKAIALTDHETDAGYGELKYHAEKEGGIEVLAGIEFYGKYDGKSLHIVCLDHDTDNPTLREFVRKRVEGYSEYTRKCVEYGINIGVIQGITWDDVFKFSGEGAWICIDSLLNAYRIKHIPVPDNLRQDVFKAPETKIHYPKQPSAEEVIRVIRGANGIAILAHPNNQTQYVGALVEFGLNGIEVSHPHVTEETATLAAEAAKAYNLYRSGGTDHTGPMSGCNGENAIPAFNGISEEDYTVIKERRLG
;
A
#
# COMPACT_ATOMS: atom_id res chain seq x y z
N MET A 1 -17.36 14.78 -8.90
CA MET A 1 -17.40 13.38 -8.43
C MET A 1 -16.00 12.80 -8.66
N LYS A 2 -15.44 12.05 -7.71
CA LYS A 2 -14.14 11.40 -7.93
C LYS A 2 -14.34 10.22 -8.88
N HIS A 3 -13.45 10.10 -9.86
CA HIS A 3 -13.54 9.09 -10.92
C HIS A 3 -12.77 7.83 -10.58
N ALA A 4 -11.55 7.98 -10.06
CA ALA A 4 -10.67 6.86 -9.73
C ALA A 4 -10.13 6.96 -8.30
N ASN A 5 -10.00 5.80 -7.64
CA ASN A 5 -9.30 5.62 -6.37
C ASN A 5 -8.04 4.78 -6.63
N LEU A 6 -6.88 5.42 -6.64
CA LEU A 6 -5.62 4.82 -7.06
C LEU A 6 -4.69 4.48 -5.89
N HIS A 7 -5.25 4.38 -4.67
CA HIS A 7 -4.53 3.98 -3.46
C HIS A 7 -5.47 3.22 -2.53
N LEU A 8 -5.37 1.89 -2.55
CA LEU A 8 -6.18 0.93 -1.79
C LEU A 8 -5.33 -0.25 -1.33
N HIS A 9 -5.65 -0.77 -0.15
CA HIS A 9 -5.03 -1.96 0.41
C HIS A 9 -6.04 -3.09 0.59
N SER A 10 -5.54 -4.34 0.60
CA SER A 10 -6.34 -5.55 0.77
C SER A 10 -5.77 -6.49 1.84
N THR A 11 -6.38 -7.66 1.96
CA THR A 11 -5.87 -8.77 2.79
C THR A 11 -4.51 -9.30 2.32
N TYR A 12 -4.00 -8.85 1.19
CA TYR A 12 -2.64 -9.15 0.73
C TYR A 12 -1.56 -8.30 1.41
N SER A 13 -1.95 -7.27 2.19
CA SER A 13 -1.05 -6.50 3.04
C SER A 13 -1.66 -6.23 4.42
N ASP A 14 -1.96 -5.01 4.76
CA ASP A 14 -2.38 -4.58 6.10
C ASP A 14 -3.89 -4.30 6.22
N ALA A 15 -4.65 -4.55 5.17
CA ALA A 15 -6.08 -4.27 5.14
C ALA A 15 -6.97 -5.50 5.48
N GLN A 16 -8.27 -5.26 5.53
CA GLN A 16 -9.28 -6.21 5.97
C GLN A 16 -10.21 -6.67 4.86
N TYR A 17 -10.28 -5.93 3.76
CA TYR A 17 -11.10 -6.31 2.61
C TYR A 17 -10.31 -7.17 1.62
N THR A 18 -10.98 -8.20 1.09
CA THR A 18 -10.45 -8.96 -0.04
C THR A 18 -10.52 -8.12 -1.32
N PRO A 19 -9.75 -8.46 -2.36
CA PRO A 19 -9.88 -7.80 -3.66
C PRO A 19 -11.31 -7.85 -4.23
N GLU A 20 -12.06 -8.95 -4.03
CA GLU A 20 -13.48 -9.02 -4.40
C GLU A 20 -14.31 -7.95 -3.70
N GLN A 21 -14.15 -7.84 -2.38
CA GLN A 21 -14.88 -6.84 -1.60
C GLN A 21 -14.54 -5.40 -2.01
N LEU A 22 -13.28 -5.14 -2.40
CA LEU A 22 -12.85 -3.83 -2.88
C LEU A 22 -13.48 -3.48 -4.24
N VAL A 23 -13.64 -4.43 -5.14
CA VAL A 23 -14.38 -4.23 -6.40
C VAL A 23 -15.83 -3.83 -6.12
N LEU A 24 -16.53 -4.58 -5.26
CA LEU A 24 -17.92 -4.29 -4.91
C LEU A 24 -18.06 -2.94 -4.21
N LEU A 25 -17.17 -2.63 -3.29
CA LEU A 25 -17.13 -1.36 -2.58
C LEU A 25 -16.87 -0.19 -3.54
N GLY A 26 -15.86 -0.29 -4.39
CA GLY A 26 -15.53 0.72 -5.39
C GLY A 26 -16.71 1.04 -6.32
N LYS A 27 -17.39 0.00 -6.81
CA LYS A 27 -18.63 0.16 -7.61
C LYS A 27 -19.74 0.85 -6.82
N SER A 28 -19.99 0.42 -5.57
CA SER A 28 -21.04 0.99 -4.72
C SER A 28 -20.82 2.48 -4.42
N LEU A 29 -19.56 2.89 -4.32
CA LEU A 29 -19.14 4.28 -4.12
C LEU A 29 -19.09 5.09 -5.43
N GLY A 30 -19.35 4.46 -6.57
CA GLY A 30 -19.44 5.13 -7.88
C GLY A 30 -18.10 5.37 -8.57
N TYR A 31 -16.99 4.80 -8.08
CA TYR A 31 -15.71 4.84 -8.79
C TYR A 31 -15.81 4.11 -10.14
N LYS A 32 -15.12 4.63 -11.14
CA LYS A 32 -14.98 4.02 -12.48
C LYS A 32 -13.68 3.25 -12.62
N ALA A 33 -12.69 3.58 -11.81
CA ALA A 33 -11.43 2.86 -11.74
C ALA A 33 -10.91 2.77 -10.30
N ILE A 34 -10.23 1.67 -9.97
CA ILE A 34 -9.50 1.49 -8.73
C ILE A 34 -8.12 0.90 -9.01
N ALA A 35 -7.14 1.18 -8.16
CA ALA A 35 -5.85 0.48 -8.15
C ALA A 35 -5.66 -0.19 -6.80
N LEU A 36 -5.24 -1.45 -6.81
CA LEU A 36 -4.79 -2.14 -5.62
C LEU A 36 -3.29 -1.87 -5.45
N THR A 37 -2.93 -1.26 -4.33
CA THR A 37 -1.56 -0.81 -4.04
C THR A 37 -1.07 -1.40 -2.72
N ASP A 38 -1.30 -2.68 -2.53
CA ASP A 38 -0.84 -3.39 -1.33
C ASP A 38 0.63 -3.14 -1.04
N HIS A 39 0.99 -3.04 0.24
CA HIS A 39 2.37 -2.83 0.63
C HIS A 39 3.28 -3.95 0.11
N GLU A 40 4.35 -3.55 -0.60
CA GLU A 40 5.45 -4.40 -1.07
C GLU A 40 5.04 -5.56 -2.00
N THR A 41 3.77 -5.67 -2.45
CA THR A 41 3.27 -6.77 -3.27
C THR A 41 2.17 -6.35 -4.23
N ASP A 42 2.09 -7.01 -5.39
CA ASP A 42 0.97 -6.94 -6.33
C ASP A 42 0.22 -8.28 -6.44
N ALA A 43 0.46 -9.21 -5.51
CA ALA A 43 -0.08 -10.56 -5.58
C ALA A 43 -1.63 -10.59 -5.60
N GLY A 44 -2.30 -9.60 -5.00
CA GLY A 44 -3.75 -9.44 -5.01
C GLY A 44 -4.34 -8.96 -6.35
N TYR A 45 -3.51 -8.45 -7.26
CA TYR A 45 -4.00 -7.86 -8.51
C TYR A 45 -4.74 -8.86 -9.42
N GLY A 46 -4.26 -10.09 -9.50
CA GLY A 46 -4.91 -11.13 -10.33
C GLY A 46 -6.34 -11.41 -9.86
N GLU A 47 -6.56 -11.50 -8.55
CA GLU A 47 -7.88 -11.66 -7.94
C GLU A 47 -8.75 -10.42 -8.17
N LEU A 48 -8.21 -9.21 -7.96
CA LEU A 48 -8.92 -7.96 -8.22
C LEU A 48 -9.42 -7.88 -9.67
N LYS A 49 -8.55 -8.19 -10.63
CA LYS A 49 -8.85 -8.18 -12.06
C LYS A 49 -9.95 -9.18 -12.40
N TYR A 50 -9.85 -10.41 -11.91
CA TYR A 50 -10.87 -11.44 -12.12
C TYR A 50 -12.26 -10.97 -11.65
N HIS A 51 -12.35 -10.41 -10.44
CA HIS A 51 -13.63 -9.94 -9.90
C HIS A 51 -14.14 -8.69 -10.60
N ALA A 52 -13.27 -7.77 -11.03
CA ALA A 52 -13.67 -6.60 -11.81
C ALA A 52 -14.24 -6.97 -13.18
N GLU A 53 -13.62 -7.94 -13.87
CA GLU A 53 -14.11 -8.46 -15.15
C GLU A 53 -15.47 -9.16 -14.98
N LYS A 54 -15.63 -9.96 -13.94
CA LYS A 54 -16.89 -10.65 -13.62
C LYS A 54 -18.03 -9.68 -13.32
N GLU A 55 -17.75 -8.66 -12.53
CA GLU A 55 -18.73 -7.67 -12.08
C GLU A 55 -19.04 -6.60 -13.16
N GLY A 56 -18.06 -6.30 -14.00
CA GLY A 56 -18.14 -5.25 -15.02
C GLY A 56 -18.32 -3.84 -14.46
N GLY A 57 -18.10 -2.84 -15.29
CA GLY A 57 -18.39 -1.42 -14.98
C GLY A 57 -17.39 -0.73 -14.05
N ILE A 58 -16.28 -1.38 -13.71
CA ILE A 58 -15.15 -0.80 -13.01
C ILE A 58 -13.84 -1.28 -13.65
N GLU A 59 -12.94 -0.37 -13.87
CA GLU A 59 -11.60 -0.64 -14.39
C GLU A 59 -10.61 -0.85 -13.22
N VAL A 60 -9.60 -1.69 -13.40
CA VAL A 60 -8.60 -1.95 -12.36
C VAL A 60 -7.18 -1.81 -12.90
N LEU A 61 -6.29 -1.24 -12.09
CA LEU A 61 -4.87 -1.10 -12.39
C LEU A 61 -4.05 -1.92 -11.38
N ALA A 62 -2.95 -2.48 -11.87
CA ALA A 62 -1.92 -3.05 -11.00
C ALA A 62 -1.21 -1.92 -10.24
N GLY A 63 -0.97 -2.15 -8.95
CA GLY A 63 -0.24 -1.22 -8.12
C GLY A 63 0.51 -1.93 -7.00
N ILE A 64 1.46 -1.22 -6.42
CA ILE A 64 2.22 -1.62 -5.22
C ILE A 64 2.55 -0.33 -4.46
N GLU A 65 2.44 -0.31 -3.15
CA GLU A 65 3.02 0.74 -2.33
C GLU A 65 4.32 0.27 -1.68
N PHE A 66 5.43 0.85 -2.10
CA PHE A 66 6.76 0.53 -1.58
C PHE A 66 7.21 1.50 -0.48
N TYR A 67 7.94 0.97 0.51
CA TYR A 67 8.74 1.78 1.40
C TYR A 67 10.09 2.11 0.76
N GLY A 68 10.45 3.40 0.74
CA GLY A 68 11.75 3.88 0.27
C GLY A 68 12.38 4.86 1.26
N LYS A 69 13.69 4.83 1.44
CA LYS A 69 14.42 5.74 2.35
C LYS A 69 15.06 6.88 1.60
N TYR A 70 14.80 8.12 2.04
CA TYR A 70 15.46 9.32 1.56
C TYR A 70 15.69 10.30 2.70
N ASP A 71 16.89 10.86 2.80
CA ASP A 71 17.29 11.83 3.83
C ASP A 71 16.91 11.40 5.28
N GLY A 72 17.13 10.10 5.58
CA GLY A 72 16.80 9.52 6.88
C GLY A 72 15.29 9.30 7.13
N LYS A 73 14.42 9.71 6.22
CA LYS A 73 12.96 9.54 6.30
C LYS A 73 12.51 8.32 5.52
N SER A 74 11.44 7.68 5.99
CA SER A 74 10.69 6.69 5.22
C SER A 74 9.69 7.43 4.34
N LEU A 75 9.73 7.18 3.05
CA LEU A 75 8.76 7.65 2.07
C LEU A 75 7.95 6.45 1.59
N HIS A 76 6.70 6.70 1.21
CA HIS A 76 5.90 5.73 0.51
C HIS A 76 5.85 6.10 -0.98
N ILE A 77 6.11 5.14 -1.83
CA ILE A 77 6.15 5.33 -3.28
C ILE A 77 5.22 4.32 -3.92
N VAL A 78 4.11 4.83 -4.44
CA VAL A 78 3.15 4.02 -5.18
C VAL A 78 3.67 3.78 -6.59
N CYS A 79 3.69 2.52 -6.97
CA CYS A 79 3.87 2.04 -8.33
C CYS A 79 2.50 1.83 -8.95
N LEU A 80 2.20 2.44 -10.08
CA LEU A 80 0.97 2.17 -10.83
C LEU A 80 1.25 1.66 -12.23
N ASP A 81 0.34 0.81 -12.73
CA ASP A 81 0.27 0.37 -14.13
C ASP A 81 1.62 -0.12 -14.67
N HIS A 82 2.27 -0.98 -13.88
CA HIS A 82 3.54 -1.60 -14.21
C HIS A 82 3.36 -2.91 -14.99
N ASP A 83 4.43 -3.33 -15.66
CA ASP A 83 4.52 -4.67 -16.24
C ASP A 83 4.66 -5.70 -15.10
N THR A 84 3.56 -6.40 -14.81
CA THR A 84 3.50 -7.41 -13.74
C THR A 84 4.40 -8.63 -14.01
N ASP A 85 4.88 -8.83 -15.23
CA ASP A 85 5.78 -9.92 -15.60
C ASP A 85 7.26 -9.49 -15.63
N ASN A 86 7.57 -8.22 -15.33
CA ASN A 86 8.94 -7.71 -15.32
C ASN A 86 9.80 -8.48 -14.31
N PRO A 87 10.88 -9.19 -14.75
CA PRO A 87 11.63 -10.07 -13.87
C PRO A 87 12.39 -9.34 -12.76
N THR A 88 12.83 -8.11 -13.01
CA THR A 88 13.54 -7.30 -12.01
C THR A 88 12.60 -6.84 -10.90
N LEU A 89 11.40 -6.38 -11.27
CA LEU A 89 10.36 -5.99 -10.29
C LEU A 89 9.92 -7.22 -9.48
N ARG A 90 9.62 -8.35 -10.13
CA ARG A 90 9.22 -9.58 -9.44
C ARG A 90 10.25 -10.06 -8.42
N GLU A 91 11.53 -10.03 -8.77
CA GLU A 91 12.62 -10.40 -7.85
C GLU A 91 12.75 -9.39 -6.71
N PHE A 92 12.57 -8.10 -6.98
CA PHE A 92 12.55 -7.05 -5.96
C PHE A 92 11.39 -7.28 -4.97
N VAL A 93 10.16 -7.44 -5.47
CA VAL A 93 8.95 -7.73 -4.68
C VAL A 93 9.14 -9.00 -3.84
N ARG A 94 9.60 -10.10 -4.46
CA ARG A 94 9.83 -11.37 -3.75
C ARG A 94 10.74 -11.20 -2.53
N LYS A 95 11.86 -10.51 -2.68
CA LYS A 95 12.80 -10.25 -1.57
C LYS A 95 12.17 -9.40 -0.46
N ARG A 96 11.34 -8.43 -0.84
CA ARG A 96 10.67 -7.56 0.12
C ARG A 96 9.63 -8.35 0.92
N VAL A 97 8.75 -9.08 0.24
CA VAL A 97 7.72 -9.94 0.85
C VAL A 97 8.35 -10.98 1.78
N GLU A 98 9.37 -11.71 1.29
CA GLU A 98 10.05 -12.74 2.10
C GLU A 98 10.69 -12.15 3.35
N GLY A 99 11.40 -11.01 3.22
CA GLY A 99 12.08 -10.37 4.33
C GLY A 99 11.13 -9.90 5.44
N TYR A 100 10.02 -9.27 5.07
CA TYR A 100 9.03 -8.79 6.04
C TYR A 100 8.21 -9.93 6.64
N SER A 101 7.79 -10.90 5.83
CA SER A 101 7.04 -12.05 6.33
C SER A 101 7.86 -12.88 7.31
N GLU A 102 9.17 -13.08 7.03
CA GLU A 102 10.08 -13.75 7.95
C GLU A 102 10.31 -12.96 9.25
N TYR A 103 10.41 -11.63 9.16
CA TYR A 103 10.46 -10.77 10.35
C TYR A 103 9.21 -10.96 11.20
N THR A 104 8.03 -10.88 10.60
CA THR A 104 6.75 -11.03 11.30
C THR A 104 6.61 -12.42 11.90
N ARG A 105 6.99 -13.48 11.15
CA ARG A 105 6.99 -14.85 11.64
C ARG A 105 7.83 -15.01 12.92
N LYS A 106 9.05 -14.49 12.92
CA LYS A 106 9.94 -14.51 14.10
C LYS A 106 9.34 -13.77 15.29
N CYS A 107 8.71 -12.62 15.06
CA CYS A 107 8.03 -11.88 16.11
C CYS A 107 6.86 -12.67 16.68
N VAL A 108 6.04 -13.28 15.83
CA VAL A 108 4.91 -14.12 16.28
C VAL A 108 5.39 -15.32 17.08
N GLU A 109 6.40 -16.05 16.59
CA GLU A 109 7.01 -17.19 17.31
C GLU A 109 7.58 -16.77 18.68
N TYR A 110 8.27 -15.63 18.72
CA TYR A 110 8.75 -15.06 19.98
C TYR A 110 7.59 -14.74 20.93
N GLY A 111 6.55 -14.04 20.45
CA GLY A 111 5.37 -13.70 21.26
C GLY A 111 4.64 -14.91 21.82
N ILE A 112 4.57 -16.01 21.05
CA ILE A 112 4.04 -17.31 21.53
C ILE A 112 4.93 -17.88 22.64
N ASN A 113 6.25 -17.89 22.44
CA ASN A 113 7.21 -18.45 23.39
C ASN A 113 7.21 -17.72 24.73
N ILE A 114 7.01 -16.40 24.75
CA ILE A 114 6.93 -15.62 26.00
C ILE A 114 5.51 -15.55 26.59
N GLY A 115 4.52 -16.20 25.94
CA GLY A 115 3.13 -16.28 26.42
C GLY A 115 2.29 -15.01 26.19
N VAL A 116 2.77 -14.03 25.44
CA VAL A 116 2.00 -12.82 25.08
C VAL A 116 0.99 -13.16 23.99
N ILE A 117 1.39 -13.93 22.97
CA ILE A 117 0.48 -14.41 21.93
C ILE A 117 -0.09 -15.76 22.36
N GLN A 118 -1.41 -15.80 22.56
CA GLN A 118 -2.12 -17.02 22.98
C GLN A 118 -3.31 -17.29 22.04
N GLY A 119 -3.56 -18.57 21.76
CA GLY A 119 -4.67 -18.99 20.93
C GLY A 119 -4.53 -18.70 19.44
N ILE A 120 -3.41 -18.13 19.01
CA ILE A 120 -3.04 -17.85 17.62
C ILE A 120 -1.78 -18.64 17.27
N THR A 121 -1.76 -19.23 16.08
CA THR A 121 -0.60 -19.88 15.47
C THR A 121 -0.12 -19.09 14.26
N TRP A 122 1.08 -19.40 13.77
CA TRP A 122 1.54 -18.81 12.50
C TRP A 122 0.60 -19.17 11.33
N ASP A 123 0.07 -20.39 11.29
CA ASP A 123 -0.88 -20.80 10.26
C ASP A 123 -2.17 -19.97 10.28
N ASP A 124 -2.63 -19.55 11.47
CA ASP A 124 -3.77 -18.63 11.58
C ASP A 124 -3.47 -17.27 10.96
N VAL A 125 -2.24 -16.74 11.16
CA VAL A 125 -1.83 -15.45 10.58
C VAL A 125 -1.72 -15.55 9.06
N PHE A 126 -1.12 -16.64 8.56
CA PHE A 126 -0.91 -16.85 7.13
C PHE A 126 -2.21 -17.13 6.37
N LYS A 127 -3.15 -17.85 6.98
CA LYS A 127 -4.38 -18.32 6.33
C LYS A 127 -5.27 -17.22 5.76
N PHE A 128 -5.23 -16.03 6.34
CA PHE A 128 -6.07 -14.89 5.96
C PHE A 128 -5.40 -13.96 4.95
N SER A 129 -4.15 -14.24 4.62
CA SER A 129 -3.41 -13.53 3.60
C SER A 129 -3.29 -14.45 2.39
N GLY A 130 -3.45 -13.92 1.18
CA GLY A 130 -3.29 -14.69 -0.05
C GLY A 130 -1.84 -15.14 -0.27
N GLU A 131 -1.63 -16.06 -1.20
CA GLU A 131 -0.29 -16.45 -1.63
C GLU A 131 0.47 -15.24 -2.20
N GLY A 132 1.70 -15.02 -1.76
CA GLY A 132 2.50 -13.85 -2.14
C GLY A 132 2.18 -12.58 -1.36
N ALA A 133 1.30 -12.65 -0.35
CA ALA A 133 0.97 -11.52 0.50
C ALA A 133 2.16 -11.06 1.35
N TRP A 134 2.22 -9.76 1.60
CA TRP A 134 3.13 -9.16 2.57
C TRP A 134 2.57 -9.32 3.99
N ILE A 135 3.10 -10.29 4.75
CA ILE A 135 2.63 -10.59 6.09
C ILE A 135 3.22 -9.62 7.11
N CYS A 136 2.35 -8.87 7.76
CA CYS A 136 2.71 -7.83 8.73
C CYS A 136 1.99 -8.03 10.08
N ILE A 137 2.15 -7.06 10.98
CA ILE A 137 1.44 -7.09 12.27
C ILE A 137 -0.09 -7.04 12.08
N ASP A 138 -0.59 -6.37 11.06
CA ASP A 138 -2.03 -6.27 10.81
C ASP A 138 -2.62 -7.60 10.35
N SER A 139 -1.83 -8.46 9.69
CA SER A 139 -2.21 -9.86 9.43
C SER A 139 -2.43 -10.64 10.73
N LEU A 140 -1.57 -10.45 11.74
CA LEU A 140 -1.75 -11.02 13.08
C LEU A 140 -3.00 -10.44 13.77
N LEU A 141 -3.24 -9.14 13.68
CA LEU A 141 -4.43 -8.50 14.25
C LEU A 141 -5.72 -9.03 13.58
N ASN A 142 -5.68 -9.29 12.28
CA ASN A 142 -6.80 -9.89 11.55
C ASN A 142 -7.06 -11.33 12.04
N ALA A 143 -6.00 -12.13 12.28
CA ALA A 143 -6.16 -13.47 12.86
C ALA A 143 -6.85 -13.43 14.24
N TYR A 144 -6.49 -12.49 15.12
CA TYR A 144 -7.15 -12.29 16.41
C TYR A 144 -8.64 -11.97 16.24
N ARG A 145 -8.97 -11.05 15.33
CA ARG A 145 -10.36 -10.63 15.07
C ARG A 145 -11.22 -11.77 14.56
N ILE A 146 -10.72 -12.55 13.60
CA ILE A 146 -11.47 -13.65 12.99
C ILE A 146 -11.69 -14.79 13.98
N LYS A 147 -10.73 -15.04 14.86
CA LYS A 147 -10.88 -16.04 15.93
C LYS A 147 -11.64 -15.51 17.15
N HIS A 148 -12.08 -14.25 17.14
CA HIS A 148 -12.74 -13.59 18.28
C HIS A 148 -11.92 -13.65 19.58
N ILE A 149 -10.60 -13.58 19.46
CA ILE A 149 -9.67 -13.55 20.60
C ILE A 149 -9.29 -12.09 20.86
N PRO A 150 -9.32 -11.61 22.11
CA PRO A 150 -8.85 -10.26 22.44
C PRO A 150 -7.38 -10.08 22.08
N VAL A 151 -7.05 -8.95 21.44
CA VAL A 151 -5.67 -8.57 21.16
C VAL A 151 -4.99 -8.15 22.48
N PRO A 152 -3.80 -8.64 22.81
CA PRO A 152 -3.04 -8.19 24.00
C PRO A 152 -2.74 -6.69 23.94
N ASP A 153 -2.96 -5.95 25.04
CA ASP A 153 -2.83 -4.49 25.09
C ASP A 153 -1.45 -3.97 24.65
N ASN A 154 -0.40 -4.68 25.00
CA ASN A 154 0.98 -4.27 24.72
C ASN A 154 1.63 -5.07 23.58
N LEU A 155 0.85 -5.74 22.73
CA LEU A 155 1.38 -6.63 21.68
C LEU A 155 2.50 -6.01 20.84
N ARG A 156 2.32 -4.77 20.36
CA ARG A 156 3.35 -4.08 19.56
C ARG A 156 4.63 -3.85 20.36
N GLN A 157 4.50 -3.44 21.62
CA GLN A 157 5.65 -3.09 22.47
C GLN A 157 6.40 -4.35 22.90
N ASP A 158 5.68 -5.37 23.37
CA ASP A 158 6.27 -6.55 24.00
C ASP A 158 6.78 -7.58 22.99
N VAL A 159 6.27 -7.55 21.75
CA VAL A 159 6.62 -8.52 20.72
C VAL A 159 7.42 -7.90 19.57
N PHE A 160 6.92 -6.81 18.98
CA PHE A 160 7.53 -6.25 17.76
C PHE A 160 8.60 -5.19 18.02
N LYS A 161 8.56 -4.54 19.19
CA LYS A 161 9.54 -3.51 19.59
C LYS A 161 10.40 -3.91 20.77
N ALA A 162 10.28 -5.14 21.27
CA ALA A 162 11.04 -5.62 22.41
C ALA A 162 12.55 -5.71 22.07
N PRO A 163 13.43 -5.01 22.80
CA PRO A 163 14.87 -5.01 22.52
C PRO A 163 15.52 -6.39 22.68
N GLU A 164 14.92 -7.24 23.51
CA GLU A 164 15.40 -8.57 23.85
C GLU A 164 15.29 -9.56 22.70
N THR A 165 14.41 -9.29 21.73
CA THR A 165 14.15 -10.23 20.63
C THR A 165 15.36 -10.43 19.73
N LYS A 166 16.25 -9.43 19.62
CA LYS A 166 17.30 -9.35 18.60
C LYS A 166 16.77 -9.57 17.16
N ILE A 167 15.46 -9.43 16.97
CA ILE A 167 14.81 -9.52 15.67
C ILE A 167 14.83 -8.14 15.05
N HIS A 168 15.51 -8.00 13.91
CA HIS A 168 15.66 -6.70 13.26
C HIS A 168 14.67 -6.56 12.13
N TYR A 169 14.00 -5.41 12.11
CA TYR A 169 13.15 -5.01 10.98
C TYR A 169 13.97 -4.98 9.68
N PRO A 170 13.44 -5.48 8.56
CA PRO A 170 14.16 -5.49 7.28
C PRO A 170 14.63 -4.09 6.87
N LYS A 171 15.84 -4.02 6.32
CA LYS A 171 16.37 -2.76 5.82
C LYS A 171 15.53 -2.27 4.64
N GLN A 172 15.04 -1.05 4.73
CA GLN A 172 14.35 -0.41 3.62
C GLN A 172 15.35 -0.03 2.51
N PRO A 173 15.00 -0.20 1.23
CA PRO A 173 15.79 0.29 0.10
C PRO A 173 15.83 1.82 0.09
N SER A 174 16.69 2.42 -0.71
CA SER A 174 16.61 3.85 -0.98
C SER A 174 15.41 4.18 -1.86
N ALA A 175 14.87 5.40 -1.73
CA ALA A 175 13.82 5.88 -2.64
C ALA A 175 14.28 5.87 -4.10
N GLU A 176 15.57 6.15 -4.36
CA GLU A 176 16.18 6.04 -5.69
C GLU A 176 16.08 4.62 -6.25
N GLU A 177 16.44 3.58 -5.44
CA GLU A 177 16.36 2.19 -5.86
C GLU A 177 14.91 1.80 -6.20
N VAL A 178 13.95 2.15 -5.33
CA VAL A 178 12.52 1.89 -5.55
C VAL A 178 12.04 2.53 -6.85
N ILE A 179 12.28 3.83 -7.03
CA ILE A 179 11.84 4.57 -8.22
C ILE A 179 12.45 3.96 -9.49
N ARG A 180 13.75 3.63 -9.49
CA ARG A 180 14.41 3.01 -10.64
C ARG A 180 13.83 1.63 -10.99
N VAL A 181 13.50 0.81 -9.99
CA VAL A 181 12.86 -0.50 -10.20
C VAL A 181 11.47 -0.32 -10.81
N ILE A 182 10.67 0.60 -10.28
CA ILE A 182 9.33 0.92 -10.82
C ILE A 182 9.44 1.36 -12.28
N ARG A 183 10.32 2.30 -12.58
CA ARG A 183 10.53 2.82 -13.95
C ARG A 183 11.04 1.75 -14.90
N GLY A 184 11.94 0.87 -14.41
CA GLY A 184 12.44 -0.27 -15.17
C GLY A 184 11.37 -1.31 -15.52
N ALA A 185 10.29 -1.36 -14.77
CA ALA A 185 9.11 -2.17 -15.04
C ALA A 185 8.00 -1.39 -15.79
N ASN A 186 8.32 -0.29 -16.44
CA ASN A 186 7.37 0.58 -17.13
C ASN A 186 6.26 1.13 -16.20
N GLY A 187 6.46 1.14 -14.88
CA GLY A 187 5.53 1.66 -13.90
C GLY A 187 5.57 3.19 -13.78
N ILE A 188 4.51 3.77 -13.24
CA ILE A 188 4.43 5.17 -12.82
C ILE A 188 4.82 5.24 -11.35
N ALA A 189 5.90 5.95 -11.02
CA ALA A 189 6.37 6.13 -9.64
C ALA A 189 5.75 7.40 -9.05
N ILE A 190 4.96 7.27 -7.99
CA ILE A 190 4.17 8.34 -7.38
C ILE A 190 4.57 8.49 -5.91
N LEU A 191 4.89 9.71 -5.48
CA LEU A 191 5.06 10.00 -4.05
C LEU A 191 3.68 9.99 -3.37
N ALA A 192 3.47 9.04 -2.48
CA ALA A 192 2.21 8.87 -1.76
C ALA A 192 2.13 9.83 -0.55
N HIS A 193 0.88 10.27 -0.21
CA HIS A 193 0.52 11.11 0.95
C HIS A 193 1.67 12.02 1.46
N PRO A 194 2.14 13.00 0.67
CA PRO A 194 3.44 13.68 0.82
C PRO A 194 3.51 14.68 1.99
N ASN A 195 2.92 14.34 3.16
CA ASN A 195 2.95 15.20 4.34
C ASN A 195 4.39 15.49 4.80
N ASN A 196 4.76 16.77 4.84
CA ASN A 196 6.12 17.21 5.16
C ASN A 196 7.22 16.55 4.28
N GLN A 197 6.88 16.21 3.02
CA GLN A 197 7.78 15.54 2.08
C GLN A 197 7.83 16.22 0.71
N THR A 198 7.00 17.23 0.46
CA THR A 198 6.95 17.96 -0.82
C THR A 198 8.29 18.62 -1.17
N GLN A 199 9.11 18.98 -0.18
CA GLN A 199 10.46 19.51 -0.39
C GLN A 199 11.44 18.51 -1.03
N TYR A 200 11.14 17.21 -0.98
CA TYR A 200 11.99 16.17 -1.59
C TYR A 200 11.68 15.92 -3.07
N VAL A 201 10.55 16.46 -3.60
CA VAL A 201 10.07 16.17 -4.96
C VAL A 201 11.15 16.44 -6.00
N GLY A 202 11.85 17.57 -5.92
CA GLY A 202 12.91 17.91 -6.87
C GLY A 202 14.00 16.83 -6.97
N ALA A 203 14.48 16.33 -5.83
CA ALA A 203 15.47 15.27 -5.79
C ALA A 203 14.91 13.91 -6.27
N LEU A 204 13.66 13.61 -5.93
CA LEU A 204 13.02 12.37 -6.36
C LEU A 204 12.75 12.34 -7.88
N VAL A 205 12.49 13.48 -8.49
CA VAL A 205 12.37 13.64 -9.95
C VAL A 205 13.68 13.27 -10.67
N GLU A 206 14.83 13.64 -10.11
CA GLU A 206 16.14 13.24 -10.64
C GLU A 206 16.34 11.71 -10.65
N PHE A 207 15.64 10.99 -9.76
CA PHE A 207 15.63 9.53 -9.73
C PHE A 207 14.61 8.91 -10.70
N GLY A 208 13.68 9.71 -11.23
CA GLY A 208 12.63 9.28 -12.16
C GLY A 208 11.22 9.27 -11.58
N LEU A 209 10.99 9.91 -10.40
CA LEU A 209 9.63 10.12 -9.90
C LEU A 209 8.81 10.88 -10.96
N ASN A 210 7.60 10.38 -11.26
CA ASN A 210 6.76 10.99 -12.28
C ASN A 210 5.31 11.20 -11.85
N GLY A 211 5.02 11.08 -10.56
CA GLY A 211 3.70 11.39 -10.00
C GLY A 211 3.77 11.80 -8.53
N ILE A 212 2.69 12.42 -8.05
CA ILE A 212 2.50 12.81 -6.66
C ILE A 212 1.01 12.75 -6.30
N GLU A 213 0.69 12.33 -5.09
CA GLU A 213 -0.69 12.38 -4.59
C GLU A 213 -1.08 13.79 -4.18
N VAL A 214 -2.21 14.23 -4.74
CA VAL A 214 -2.83 15.55 -4.48
C VAL A 214 -4.17 15.44 -3.76
N SER A 215 -4.68 14.21 -3.59
CA SER A 215 -5.97 13.95 -2.94
C SER A 215 -5.86 12.68 -2.09
N HIS A 216 -5.81 12.85 -0.76
CA HIS A 216 -5.64 11.75 0.18
C HIS A 216 -6.23 12.14 1.55
N PRO A 217 -6.86 11.24 2.33
CA PRO A 217 -7.49 11.57 3.62
C PRO A 217 -6.53 12.18 4.65
N HIS A 218 -5.27 11.76 4.63
CA HIS A 218 -4.25 12.19 5.57
C HIS A 218 -3.44 13.40 5.09
N VAL A 219 -3.74 13.93 3.90
CA VAL A 219 -3.06 15.11 3.35
C VAL A 219 -3.84 16.36 3.70
N THR A 220 -3.20 17.33 4.37
CA THR A 220 -3.80 18.62 4.69
C THR A 220 -4.05 19.44 3.41
N GLU A 221 -4.97 20.42 3.46
CA GLU A 221 -5.20 21.34 2.32
C GLU A 221 -3.94 22.08 1.89
N GLU A 222 -3.10 22.48 2.85
CA GLU A 222 -1.81 23.11 2.57
C GLU A 222 -0.89 22.15 1.81
N THR A 223 -0.75 20.90 2.27
CA THR A 223 0.07 19.88 1.59
C THR A 223 -0.50 19.56 0.21
N ALA A 224 -1.82 19.42 0.06
CA ALA A 224 -2.45 19.19 -1.24
C ALA A 224 -2.16 20.32 -2.24
N THR A 225 -2.14 21.57 -1.77
CA THR A 225 -1.78 22.75 -2.57
C THR A 225 -0.32 22.66 -3.02
N LEU A 226 0.61 22.42 -2.08
CA LEU A 226 2.03 22.26 -2.39
C LEU A 226 2.30 21.08 -3.34
N ALA A 227 1.59 19.98 -3.16
CA ALA A 227 1.68 18.81 -4.06
C ALA A 227 1.18 19.15 -5.47
N ALA A 228 0.09 19.89 -5.59
CA ALA A 228 -0.43 20.34 -6.88
C ALA A 228 0.52 21.36 -7.58
N GLU A 229 1.14 22.25 -6.83
CA GLU A 229 2.17 23.15 -7.32
C GLU A 229 3.41 22.40 -7.80
N ALA A 230 3.87 21.41 -7.03
CA ALA A 230 4.98 20.54 -7.41
C ALA A 230 4.64 19.73 -8.68
N ALA A 231 3.43 19.16 -8.77
CA ALA A 231 2.98 18.45 -9.96
C ALA A 231 3.05 19.31 -11.21
N LYS A 232 2.64 20.58 -11.10
CA LYS A 232 2.72 21.55 -12.20
C LYS A 232 4.18 21.93 -12.53
N ALA A 233 5.00 22.19 -11.50
CA ALA A 233 6.37 22.66 -11.68
C ALA A 233 7.27 21.61 -12.33
N TYR A 234 7.07 20.33 -12.01
CA TYR A 234 7.86 19.20 -12.48
C TYR A 234 7.17 18.35 -13.53
N ASN A 235 5.99 18.76 -14.02
CA ASN A 235 5.19 18.03 -15.00
C ASN A 235 4.89 16.57 -14.55
N LEU A 236 4.38 16.41 -13.32
CA LEU A 236 4.08 15.11 -12.73
C LEU A 236 2.62 14.74 -12.89
N TYR A 237 2.35 13.43 -12.93
CA TYR A 237 1.00 12.88 -12.78
C TYR A 237 0.41 13.25 -11.42
N ARG A 238 -0.87 13.62 -11.42
CA ARG A 238 -1.65 13.91 -10.23
C ARG A 238 -2.42 12.66 -9.85
N SER A 239 -2.07 12.05 -8.72
CA SER A 239 -2.72 10.85 -8.21
C SER A 239 -3.46 11.13 -6.91
N GLY A 240 -4.14 10.10 -6.40
CA GLY A 240 -4.81 10.14 -5.13
C GLY A 240 -5.71 8.95 -4.89
N GLY A 241 -6.01 8.70 -3.65
CA GLY A 241 -6.82 7.59 -3.23
C GLY A 241 -7.28 7.72 -1.79
N THR A 242 -7.81 6.65 -1.24
CA THR A 242 -8.32 6.61 0.13
C THR A 242 -7.34 6.02 1.13
N ASP A 243 -6.33 5.28 0.66
CA ASP A 243 -5.41 4.53 1.52
C ASP A 243 -6.19 3.69 2.57
N HIS A 244 -7.30 3.09 2.10
CA HIS A 244 -8.24 2.43 2.98
C HIS A 244 -7.76 1.04 3.33
N THR A 245 -7.65 0.76 4.64
CA THR A 245 -7.19 -0.52 5.18
C THR A 245 -8.30 -1.31 5.89
N GLY A 246 -9.52 -0.78 5.95
CA GLY A 246 -10.69 -1.45 6.51
C GLY A 246 -11.29 -0.76 7.72
N PRO A 247 -12.52 -1.14 8.12
CA PRO A 247 -13.32 -0.43 9.12
C PRO A 247 -12.75 -0.50 10.55
N MET A 248 -11.82 -1.40 10.81
CA MET A 248 -11.25 -1.62 12.14
C MET A 248 -9.74 -1.41 12.19
N SER A 249 -9.15 -0.83 11.15
CA SER A 249 -7.72 -0.56 11.13
C SER A 249 -7.39 0.63 12.04
N GLY A 250 -6.28 0.51 12.77
CA GLY A 250 -5.83 1.58 13.66
C GLY A 250 -5.32 2.83 12.93
N CYS A 251 -5.04 2.72 11.63
CA CYS A 251 -4.54 3.84 10.83
C CYS A 251 -5.69 4.71 10.28
N ASN A 252 -6.82 4.10 9.95
CA ASN A 252 -7.98 4.76 9.35
C ASN A 252 -9.30 4.39 10.07
N GLY A 253 -9.22 3.89 11.31
CA GLY A 253 -10.28 3.22 12.06
C GLY A 253 -11.51 4.05 12.41
N GLU A 254 -11.55 5.34 12.10
CA GLU A 254 -12.72 6.17 12.38
C GLU A 254 -13.76 6.14 11.25
N ASN A 255 -13.41 5.63 10.06
CA ASN A 255 -14.29 5.62 8.90
C ASN A 255 -14.56 4.17 8.44
N ALA A 256 -15.68 3.62 8.92
CA ALA A 256 -16.21 2.34 8.41
C ALA A 256 -16.51 2.39 6.89
N ILE A 257 -16.61 3.58 6.33
CA ILE A 257 -16.76 3.85 4.90
C ILE A 257 -15.56 4.70 4.48
N PRO A 258 -14.82 4.34 3.41
CA PRO A 258 -13.70 5.13 2.91
C PRO A 258 -14.15 6.57 2.66
N ALA A 259 -13.37 7.53 3.12
CA ALA A 259 -13.57 8.91 2.71
C ALA A 259 -13.56 8.95 1.17
N PHE A 260 -14.45 9.78 0.57
CA PHE A 260 -14.61 9.83 -0.89
C PHE A 260 -13.44 10.59 -1.53
N ASN A 261 -12.23 10.01 -1.43
CA ASN A 261 -10.99 10.53 -2.00
C ASN A 261 -10.68 9.83 -3.33
N GLY A 262 -9.84 10.46 -4.12
CA GLY A 262 -9.45 9.98 -5.42
C GLY A 262 -9.24 11.13 -6.40
N ILE A 263 -9.11 10.85 -7.66
CA ILE A 263 -8.82 11.81 -8.72
C ILE A 263 -9.98 12.01 -9.68
N SER A 264 -9.89 13.09 -10.47
CA SER A 264 -10.83 13.41 -11.53
C SER A 264 -10.69 12.44 -12.72
N GLU A 265 -11.69 12.46 -13.62
CA GLU A 265 -11.62 11.75 -14.90
C GLU A 265 -10.47 12.26 -15.78
N GLU A 266 -10.22 13.57 -15.75
CA GLU A 266 -9.13 14.19 -16.50
C GLU A 266 -7.76 13.68 -16.01
N ASP A 267 -7.48 13.74 -14.71
CA ASP A 267 -6.23 13.23 -14.13
C ASP A 267 -6.05 11.72 -14.40
N TYR A 268 -7.14 10.94 -14.27
CA TYR A 268 -7.11 9.50 -14.58
C TYR A 268 -6.77 9.23 -16.04
N THR A 269 -7.38 9.97 -16.97
CA THR A 269 -7.11 9.83 -18.40
C THR A 269 -5.65 10.15 -18.74
N VAL A 270 -5.09 11.18 -18.12
CA VAL A 270 -3.66 11.55 -18.27
C VAL A 270 -2.74 10.40 -17.82
N ILE A 271 -3.06 9.76 -16.68
CA ILE A 271 -2.31 8.59 -16.19
C ILE A 271 -2.45 7.41 -17.16
N LYS A 272 -3.67 7.05 -17.51
CA LYS A 272 -3.97 5.88 -18.35
C LYS A 272 -3.35 5.95 -19.74
N GLU A 273 -3.39 7.13 -20.36
CA GLU A 273 -2.80 7.36 -21.68
C GLU A 273 -1.30 7.72 -21.63
N ARG A 274 -0.72 7.74 -20.45
CA ARG A 274 0.70 8.06 -20.21
C ARG A 274 1.16 9.35 -20.90
N ARG A 275 0.34 10.41 -20.80
CA ARG A 275 0.58 11.69 -21.47
C ARG A 275 1.76 12.49 -20.91
N LEU A 276 2.21 12.16 -19.69
CA LEU A 276 3.36 12.78 -19.02
C LEU A 276 4.41 11.69 -18.82
N GLY A 277 5.25 11.42 -19.77
CA GLY A 277 6.11 10.25 -19.73
C GLY A 277 7.58 10.53 -19.82
#